data_e5ac3c62413d903868f17999b6bdc517
#
_entry.id   e5ac3c62413d903868f17999b6bdc517
#
_cell.length_a   1.000
_cell.length_b   1.000
_cell.length_c   1.000
_cell.angle_alpha   90.00
_cell.angle_beta   90.00
_cell.angle_gamma   90.00
#
_symmetry.space_group_name_H-M   'P 1'
#
loop_
_entity.id
_entity.type
_entity.pdbx_description
1 polymer ?
#
loop_
_entity_poly.entity_id
_entity_poly.type
_entity_poly.pdbx_seq_one_letter_code
_entity_poly.pdbx_strand_id
1 'polypeptide(L)'
;MSNTVYALDSTIIDLCLSVFPWAHFRTTKAAVKMHTLLDLRGSIPSFIHVSDGKLHDVHALDLLTPEAGAIYVMDRGYADFARLHRLHLAGGFFVTRAKSNLKAHRVYSAQTDRSTGILCDQTIALDGFYSKQDYPAHLRRVRFNDSETGKSLVFLTCSVPDDHIDKRRFPLFLAREVLK
;
A
#
# COMPACT_ATOMS: atom_id res chain seq x y z
N MET A 1 -20.43 8.69 -6.94
CA MET A 1 -19.81 7.48 -7.54
C MET A 1 -18.89 6.89 -6.50
N SER A 2 -18.95 5.57 -6.22
CA SER A 2 -17.98 4.94 -5.31
C SER A 2 -16.68 4.69 -6.06
N ASN A 3 -15.55 5.10 -5.50
CA ASN A 3 -14.23 4.85 -6.09
C ASN A 3 -13.97 3.34 -6.18
N THR A 4 -13.30 2.91 -7.25
CA THR A 4 -12.79 1.55 -7.34
C THR A 4 -11.70 1.36 -6.29
N VAL A 5 -11.72 0.24 -5.59
CA VAL A 5 -10.70 -0.10 -4.59
C VAL A 5 -10.02 -1.38 -5.00
N TYR A 6 -8.71 -1.31 -5.11
CA TYR A 6 -7.84 -2.43 -5.48
C TYR A 6 -6.94 -2.83 -4.30
N ALA A 7 -6.76 -4.12 -4.09
CA ALA A 7 -5.72 -4.65 -3.21
C ALA A 7 -4.58 -5.23 -4.06
N LEU A 8 -3.35 -4.76 -3.82
CA LEU A 8 -2.15 -5.28 -4.44
C LEU A 8 -1.37 -6.11 -3.43
N ASP A 9 -1.19 -7.39 -3.73
CA ASP A 9 -0.45 -8.31 -2.89
C ASP A 9 0.43 -9.24 -3.72
N SER A 10 1.40 -9.90 -3.07
CA SER A 10 2.25 -10.89 -3.69
C SER A 10 2.28 -12.19 -2.88
N THR A 11 2.20 -13.30 -3.58
CA THR A 11 2.31 -14.64 -3.01
C THR A 11 3.50 -15.36 -3.60
N ILE A 12 4.34 -15.97 -2.75
CA ILE A 12 5.43 -16.84 -3.18
C ILE A 12 4.90 -18.27 -3.28
N ILE A 13 5.10 -18.89 -4.43
CA ILE A 13 4.72 -20.27 -4.69
C ILE A 13 6.02 -21.07 -4.80
N ASP A 14 6.25 -21.95 -3.82
CA ASP A 14 7.39 -22.85 -3.80
C ASP A 14 7.25 -23.92 -4.90
N LEU A 15 8.31 -24.15 -5.64
CA LEU A 15 8.39 -25.12 -6.73
C LEU A 15 9.49 -26.16 -6.45
N CYS A 16 9.35 -27.33 -7.04
CA CYS A 16 10.39 -28.35 -7.00
C CYS A 16 11.53 -27.97 -7.96
N LEU A 17 12.75 -27.75 -7.44
CA LEU A 17 13.90 -27.30 -8.22
C LEU A 17 14.30 -28.31 -9.32
N SER A 18 14.14 -29.61 -9.08
CA SER A 18 14.45 -30.65 -10.07
C SER A 18 13.50 -30.63 -11.27
N VAL A 19 12.28 -30.14 -11.10
CA VAL A 19 11.26 -30.01 -12.16
C VAL A 19 11.30 -28.61 -12.80
N PHE A 20 11.63 -27.57 -12.01
CA PHE A 20 11.63 -26.17 -12.45
C PHE A 20 13.01 -25.52 -12.24
N PRO A 21 14.09 -25.99 -12.91
CA PRO A 21 15.44 -25.48 -12.68
C PRO A 21 15.62 -24.01 -13.06
N TRP A 22 14.76 -23.46 -13.91
CA TRP A 22 14.77 -22.05 -14.30
C TRP A 22 14.24 -21.10 -13.21
N ALA A 23 13.45 -21.60 -12.26
CA ALA A 23 12.82 -20.79 -11.20
C ALA A 23 13.71 -20.70 -9.95
N HIS A 24 15.02 -20.58 -10.09
CA HIS A 24 15.98 -20.52 -8.99
C HIS A 24 15.69 -19.36 -8.05
N PHE A 25 15.31 -19.67 -6.78
CA PHE A 25 15.03 -18.68 -5.75
C PHE A 25 16.16 -18.62 -4.70
N ARG A 26 16.59 -19.79 -4.21
CA ARG A 26 17.74 -19.97 -3.31
C ARG A 26 18.55 -21.17 -3.77
N THR A 27 19.71 -21.40 -3.14
CA THR A 27 20.64 -22.49 -3.51
C THR A 27 19.95 -23.85 -3.66
N THR A 28 18.93 -24.13 -2.86
CA THR A 28 18.22 -25.41 -2.81
C THR A 28 16.74 -25.33 -3.12
N LYS A 29 16.23 -24.16 -3.52
CA LYS A 29 14.78 -23.92 -3.71
C LYS A 29 14.50 -23.22 -5.02
N ALA A 30 13.43 -23.66 -5.69
CA ALA A 30 12.78 -22.92 -6.76
C ALA A 30 11.50 -22.27 -6.25
N ALA A 31 11.20 -21.07 -6.69
CA ALA A 31 9.95 -20.39 -6.39
C ALA A 31 9.62 -19.37 -7.47
N VAL A 32 8.32 -19.17 -7.69
CA VAL A 32 7.80 -18.03 -8.44
C VAL A 32 7.06 -17.12 -7.50
N LYS A 33 6.99 -15.84 -7.85
CA LYS A 33 6.21 -14.85 -7.14
C LYS A 33 5.06 -14.40 -8.04
N MET A 34 3.85 -14.48 -7.52
CA MET A 34 2.64 -14.03 -8.20
C MET A 34 2.18 -12.72 -7.54
N HIS A 35 2.18 -11.64 -8.32
CA HIS A 35 1.62 -10.35 -7.92
C HIS A 35 0.19 -10.27 -8.45
N THR A 36 -0.74 -9.95 -7.59
CA THR A 36 -2.17 -9.87 -7.92
C THR A 36 -2.72 -8.52 -7.54
N LEU A 37 -3.39 -7.85 -8.48
CA LEU A 37 -4.24 -6.69 -8.21
C LEU A 37 -5.69 -7.16 -8.21
N LEU A 38 -6.32 -7.14 -7.04
CA LEU A 38 -7.68 -7.61 -6.82
C LEU A 38 -8.64 -6.41 -6.76
N ASP A 39 -9.69 -6.41 -7.59
CA ASP A 39 -10.82 -5.49 -7.44
C ASP A 39 -11.69 -5.97 -6.27
N LEU A 40 -11.73 -5.16 -5.20
CA LEU A 40 -12.44 -5.53 -3.96
C LEU A 40 -13.96 -5.46 -4.07
N ARG A 41 -14.53 -4.88 -5.13
CA ARG A 41 -15.99 -4.85 -5.33
C ARG A 41 -16.55 -6.22 -5.67
N GLY A 42 -15.80 -7.03 -6.41
CA GLY A 42 -16.22 -8.37 -6.83
C GLY A 42 -15.23 -9.47 -6.46
N SER A 43 -14.15 -9.14 -5.74
CA SER A 43 -13.03 -10.05 -5.45
C SER A 43 -12.47 -10.69 -6.72
N ILE A 44 -12.36 -9.88 -7.80
CA ILE A 44 -11.93 -10.34 -9.11
C ILE A 44 -10.49 -9.85 -9.38
N PRO A 45 -9.54 -10.74 -9.71
CA PRO A 45 -8.22 -10.31 -10.14
C PRO A 45 -8.31 -9.50 -11.45
N SER A 46 -7.91 -8.23 -11.40
CA SER A 46 -7.85 -7.34 -12.57
C SER A 46 -6.47 -7.37 -13.24
N PHE A 47 -5.43 -7.77 -12.50
CA PHE A 47 -4.08 -7.93 -13.01
C PHE A 47 -3.38 -9.06 -12.26
N ILE A 48 -2.67 -9.92 -12.99
CA ILE A 48 -1.82 -10.98 -12.44
C ILE A 48 -0.49 -10.92 -13.18
N HIS A 49 0.61 -10.89 -12.43
CA HIS A 49 1.97 -10.98 -12.97
C HIS A 49 2.75 -12.06 -12.21
N VAL A 50 3.32 -12.99 -12.95
CA VAL A 50 4.19 -14.02 -12.38
C VAL A 50 5.63 -13.71 -12.72
N SER A 51 6.47 -13.64 -11.72
CA SER A 51 7.90 -13.37 -11.83
C SER A 51 8.72 -14.46 -11.16
N ASP A 52 10.04 -14.38 -11.29
CA ASP A 52 10.90 -15.17 -10.42
C ASP A 52 10.73 -14.75 -8.95
N GLY A 53 11.04 -15.64 -8.03
CA GLY A 53 10.88 -15.39 -6.59
C GLY A 53 11.75 -14.25 -6.04
N LYS A 54 12.74 -13.76 -6.81
CA LYS A 54 13.68 -12.72 -6.39
C LYS A 54 13.21 -11.31 -6.71
N LEU A 55 12.23 -11.15 -7.62
CA LEU A 55 11.73 -9.83 -7.98
C LEU A 55 11.22 -9.10 -6.74
N HIS A 56 11.71 -7.87 -6.53
CA HIS A 56 11.25 -7.04 -5.42
C HIS A 56 9.82 -6.52 -5.71
N ASP A 57 8.94 -6.55 -4.69
CA ASP A 57 7.51 -6.22 -4.83
C ASP A 57 7.24 -4.86 -5.48
N VAL A 58 8.09 -3.87 -5.21
CA VAL A 58 7.94 -2.50 -5.76
C VAL A 58 7.93 -2.46 -7.29
N HIS A 59 8.58 -3.43 -7.96
CA HIS A 59 8.60 -3.48 -9.43
C HIS A 59 7.26 -3.84 -10.04
N ALA A 60 6.37 -4.49 -9.30
CA ALA A 60 5.01 -4.73 -9.76
C ALA A 60 4.24 -3.41 -10.02
N LEU A 61 4.58 -2.33 -9.28
CA LEU A 61 3.99 -1.01 -9.51
C LEU A 61 4.38 -0.40 -10.87
N ASP A 62 5.52 -0.80 -11.44
CA ASP A 62 5.96 -0.32 -12.76
C ASP A 62 5.15 -0.94 -13.91
N LEU A 63 4.48 -2.07 -13.64
CA LEU A 63 3.67 -2.79 -14.61
C LEU A 63 2.20 -2.38 -14.59
N LEU A 64 1.78 -1.65 -13.55
CA LEU A 64 0.39 -1.20 -13.43
C LEU A 64 0.13 0.05 -14.25
N THR A 65 -1.04 0.09 -14.88
CA THR A 65 -1.61 1.32 -15.44
C THR A 65 -2.60 1.88 -14.42
N PRO A 66 -2.27 2.96 -13.70
CA PRO A 66 -3.16 3.50 -12.68
C PRO A 66 -4.46 4.04 -13.29
N GLU A 67 -5.58 3.68 -12.66
CA GLU A 67 -6.90 4.25 -12.95
C GLU A 67 -7.10 5.51 -12.10
N ALA A 68 -7.40 6.63 -12.74
CA ALA A 68 -7.66 7.88 -12.03
C ALA A 68 -8.90 7.75 -11.13
N GLY A 69 -8.79 8.21 -9.89
CA GLY A 69 -9.82 8.10 -8.87
C GLY A 69 -9.86 6.75 -8.13
N ALA A 70 -9.13 5.74 -8.59
CA ALA A 70 -9.06 4.46 -7.89
C ALA A 70 -8.13 4.51 -6.66
N ILE A 71 -8.40 3.65 -5.69
CA ILE A 71 -7.63 3.52 -4.44
C ILE A 71 -6.87 2.20 -4.48
N TYR A 72 -5.56 2.26 -4.33
CA TYR A 72 -4.66 1.11 -4.30
C TYR A 72 -4.20 0.83 -2.88
N VAL A 73 -4.66 -0.27 -2.31
CA VAL A 73 -4.27 -0.76 -0.98
C VAL A 73 -3.13 -1.75 -1.14
N MET A 74 -2.03 -1.54 -0.42
CA MET A 74 -0.84 -2.38 -0.55
C MET A 74 -0.05 -2.48 0.74
N ASP A 75 0.70 -3.58 0.93
CA ASP A 75 1.58 -3.71 2.08
C ASP A 75 2.80 -2.78 1.96
N ARG A 76 3.50 -2.60 3.09
CA ARG A 76 4.74 -1.80 3.20
C ARG A 76 5.88 -2.29 2.29
N GLY A 77 5.81 -3.52 1.79
CA GLY A 77 6.74 -4.06 0.80
C GLY A 77 6.74 -3.25 -0.51
N TYR A 78 5.60 -2.66 -0.85
CA TYR A 78 5.43 -1.80 -2.02
C TYR A 78 5.74 -0.32 -1.76
N ALA A 79 6.09 0.08 -0.53
CA ALA A 79 6.35 1.47 -0.19
C ALA A 79 7.68 1.96 -0.79
N ASP A 80 7.58 2.53 -1.99
CA ASP A 80 8.62 3.22 -2.75
C ASP A 80 8.09 4.60 -3.15
N PHE A 81 8.70 5.66 -2.64
CA PHE A 81 8.15 7.00 -2.75
C PHE A 81 8.08 7.53 -4.18
N ALA A 82 9.05 7.21 -5.04
CA ALA A 82 9.02 7.61 -6.44
C ALA A 82 7.84 6.96 -7.19
N ARG A 83 7.59 5.68 -6.95
CA ARG A 83 6.47 4.94 -7.55
C ARG A 83 5.12 5.38 -7.00
N LEU A 84 5.03 5.61 -5.70
CA LEU A 84 3.82 6.15 -5.05
C LEU A 84 3.51 7.56 -5.56
N HIS A 85 4.52 8.38 -5.83
CA HIS A 85 4.33 9.71 -6.41
C HIS A 85 3.83 9.64 -7.86
N ARG A 86 4.37 8.74 -8.68
CA ARG A 86 3.85 8.50 -10.03
C ARG A 86 2.38 8.08 -10.03
N LEU A 87 2.00 7.18 -9.11
CA LEU A 87 0.61 6.75 -8.95
C LEU A 87 -0.29 7.93 -8.55
N HIS A 88 0.18 8.78 -7.64
CA HIS A 88 -0.53 9.99 -7.22
C HIS A 88 -0.68 10.99 -8.39
N LEU A 89 0.38 11.23 -9.16
CA LEU A 89 0.33 12.12 -10.32
C LEU A 89 -0.59 11.61 -11.45
N ALA A 90 -0.76 10.29 -11.55
CA ALA A 90 -1.72 9.67 -12.46
C ALA A 90 -3.19 9.78 -11.96
N GLY A 91 -3.43 10.47 -10.83
CA GLY A 91 -4.75 10.65 -10.25
C GLY A 91 -5.24 9.46 -9.43
N GLY A 92 -4.40 8.45 -9.18
CA GLY A 92 -4.71 7.33 -8.28
C GLY A 92 -4.43 7.68 -6.83
N PHE A 93 -5.14 7.05 -5.91
CA PHE A 93 -4.91 7.15 -4.49
C PHE A 93 -4.26 5.86 -3.99
N PHE A 94 -3.38 5.96 -3.02
CA PHE A 94 -2.80 4.76 -2.41
C PHE A 94 -2.99 4.76 -0.90
N VAL A 95 -2.94 3.57 -0.34
CA VAL A 95 -2.84 3.35 1.10
C VAL A 95 -1.86 2.23 1.35
N THR A 96 -0.86 2.52 2.17
CA THR A 96 0.15 1.54 2.57
C THR A 96 0.50 1.68 4.04
N ARG A 97 1.09 0.64 4.63
CA ARG A 97 1.61 0.71 5.99
C ARG A 97 2.94 1.48 5.99
N ALA A 98 3.10 2.38 6.96
CA ALA A 98 4.36 3.08 7.15
C ALA A 98 5.49 2.13 7.55
N LYS A 99 6.69 2.35 7.01
CA LYS A 99 7.92 1.72 7.51
C LYS A 99 8.28 2.33 8.88
N SER A 100 8.82 1.52 9.80
CA SER A 100 9.18 1.97 11.15
C SER A 100 10.26 3.05 11.18
N ASN A 101 11.11 3.09 10.15
CA ASN A 101 12.20 4.05 9.98
C ASN A 101 11.81 5.28 9.16
N LEU A 102 10.52 5.54 8.95
CA LEU A 102 10.03 6.71 8.21
C LEU A 102 10.49 8.00 8.89
N LYS A 103 11.28 8.82 8.16
CA LYS A 103 11.69 10.15 8.57
C LYS A 103 10.72 11.18 7.99
N ALA A 104 9.93 11.80 8.86
CA ALA A 104 8.94 12.79 8.46
C ALA A 104 8.54 13.65 9.66
N HIS A 105 8.26 14.91 9.43
CA HIS A 105 7.69 15.80 10.43
C HIS A 105 6.21 16.10 10.16
N ARG A 106 5.51 16.45 11.21
CA ARG A 106 4.11 16.84 11.17
C ARG A 106 3.97 18.29 10.70
N VAL A 107 3.19 18.48 9.64
CA VAL A 107 2.80 19.82 9.15
C VAL A 107 1.49 20.27 9.81
N TYR A 108 0.49 19.36 9.86
CA TYR A 108 -0.83 19.64 10.42
C TYR A 108 -1.38 18.41 11.14
N SER A 109 -2.27 18.61 12.11
CA SER A 109 -2.98 17.54 12.80
C SER A 109 -4.48 17.83 12.79
N ALA A 110 -5.26 16.96 12.17
CA ALA A 110 -6.70 17.03 12.19
C ALA A 110 -7.25 16.54 13.53
N GLN A 111 -8.43 17.02 13.87
CA GLN A 111 -9.18 16.54 15.03
C GLN A 111 -9.69 15.12 14.75
N THR A 112 -9.53 14.22 15.71
CA THR A 112 -9.90 12.81 15.56
C THR A 112 -10.86 12.38 16.66
N ASP A 113 -11.81 11.53 16.30
CA ASP A 113 -12.64 10.81 17.26
C ASP A 113 -11.94 9.51 17.65
N ARG A 114 -11.43 9.46 18.86
CA ARG A 114 -10.69 8.28 19.38
C ARG A 114 -11.59 7.06 19.62
N SER A 115 -12.91 7.25 19.70
CA SER A 115 -13.86 6.14 19.83
C SER A 115 -13.86 5.23 18.61
N THR A 116 -13.43 5.75 17.45
CA THR A 116 -13.28 4.98 16.20
C THR A 116 -11.98 4.17 16.10
N GLY A 117 -11.10 4.23 17.13
CA GLY A 117 -9.78 3.63 17.09
C GLY A 117 -8.70 4.51 16.43
N ILE A 118 -9.06 5.67 15.85
CA ILE A 118 -8.09 6.58 15.23
C ILE A 118 -7.40 7.39 16.32
N LEU A 119 -6.10 7.15 16.51
CA LEU A 119 -5.29 7.85 17.50
C LEU A 119 -4.79 9.21 17.03
N CYS A 120 -4.45 9.32 15.74
CA CYS A 120 -4.11 10.60 15.11
C CYS A 120 -4.34 10.55 13.60
N ASP A 121 -4.62 11.73 13.03
CA ASP A 121 -4.73 11.99 11.60
C ASP A 121 -3.91 13.24 11.30
N GLN A 122 -2.87 13.12 10.52
CA GLN A 122 -1.84 14.14 10.36
C GLN A 122 -1.43 14.30 8.91
N THR A 123 -1.25 15.54 8.49
CA THR A 123 -0.50 15.85 7.29
C THR A 123 0.99 15.92 7.65
N ILE A 124 1.82 15.21 6.90
CA ILE A 124 3.26 15.13 7.12
C ILE A 124 4.04 15.50 5.86
N ALA A 125 5.26 15.99 6.05
CA ALA A 125 6.25 16.15 5.00
C ALA A 125 7.44 15.21 5.28
N LEU A 126 8.01 14.64 4.21
CA LEU A 126 9.16 13.74 4.33
C LEU A 126 10.44 14.54 4.57
N ASP A 127 11.31 14.06 5.48
CA ASP A 127 12.58 14.71 5.86
C ASP A 127 13.80 14.06 5.20
N GLY A 128 13.70 12.78 4.81
CA GLY A 128 14.82 12.10 4.16
C GLY A 128 15.15 12.75 2.82
N PHE A 129 16.44 13.01 2.55
CA PHE A 129 16.88 13.67 1.33
C PHE A 129 16.28 13.04 0.07
N TYR A 130 16.47 11.74 -0.12
CA TYR A 130 15.92 11.00 -1.27
C TYR A 130 14.39 10.91 -1.21
N SER A 131 13.82 10.60 -0.05
CA SER A 131 12.36 10.46 0.10
C SER A 131 11.62 11.75 -0.22
N LYS A 132 12.18 12.91 0.17
CA LYS A 132 11.61 14.24 -0.13
C LYS A 132 11.72 14.57 -1.62
N GLN A 133 12.80 14.15 -2.28
CA GLN A 133 12.98 14.32 -3.72
C GLN A 133 12.02 13.44 -4.50
N ASP A 134 11.86 12.17 -4.08
CA ASP A 134 11.00 11.18 -4.72
C ASP A 134 9.50 11.48 -4.55
N TYR A 135 9.13 12.06 -3.40
CA TYR A 135 7.75 12.46 -3.08
C TYR A 135 7.73 13.85 -2.44
N PRO A 136 7.73 14.93 -3.25
CA PRO A 136 7.80 16.31 -2.73
C PRO A 136 6.49 16.81 -2.12
N ALA A 137 5.36 16.16 -2.43
CA ALA A 137 4.05 16.51 -1.89
C ALA A 137 3.87 16.03 -0.44
N HIS A 138 2.90 16.59 0.24
CA HIS A 138 2.52 16.14 1.57
C HIS A 138 1.81 14.77 1.50
N LEU A 139 2.01 13.98 2.56
CA LEU A 139 1.33 12.72 2.81
C LEU A 139 0.38 12.87 4.00
N ARG A 140 -0.68 12.09 4.01
CA ARG A 140 -1.53 11.91 5.19
C ARG A 140 -1.06 10.67 5.94
N ARG A 141 -0.84 10.81 7.24
CA ARG A 141 -0.48 9.74 8.17
C ARG A 141 -1.61 9.51 9.15
N VAL A 142 -2.18 8.32 9.16
CA VAL A 142 -3.23 7.92 10.09
C VAL A 142 -2.69 6.84 11.01
N ARG A 143 -2.81 7.04 12.33
CA ARG A 143 -2.50 6.01 13.33
C ARG A 143 -3.79 5.43 13.85
N PHE A 144 -3.94 4.14 13.70
CA PHE A 144 -5.11 3.37 14.11
C PHE A 144 -4.74 2.33 15.16
N ASN A 145 -5.57 2.20 16.20
CA ASN A 145 -5.46 1.14 17.18
C ASN A 145 -6.53 0.10 16.89
N ASP A 146 -6.09 -1.09 16.52
CA ASP A 146 -6.98 -2.20 16.27
C ASP A 146 -7.41 -2.82 17.61
N SER A 147 -8.68 -2.70 17.94
CA SER A 147 -9.24 -3.22 19.19
C SER A 147 -9.28 -4.75 19.27
N GLU A 148 -9.32 -5.43 18.11
CA GLU A 148 -9.38 -6.88 18.04
C GLU A 148 -8.01 -7.52 18.31
N THR A 149 -6.95 -6.94 17.72
CA THR A 149 -5.59 -7.48 17.85
C THR A 149 -4.73 -6.73 18.87
N GLY A 150 -5.17 -5.59 19.38
CA GLY A 150 -4.42 -4.71 20.26
C GLY A 150 -3.24 -4.00 19.58
N LYS A 151 -3.09 -4.13 18.26
CA LYS A 151 -1.96 -3.57 17.50
C LYS A 151 -2.21 -2.13 17.10
N SER A 152 -1.17 -1.30 17.23
CA SER A 152 -1.17 0.06 16.69
C SER A 152 -0.53 0.07 15.30
N LEU A 153 -1.29 0.51 14.31
CA LEU A 153 -0.91 0.53 12.91
C LEU A 153 -0.77 1.98 12.44
N VAL A 154 0.20 2.22 11.56
CA VAL A 154 0.41 3.53 10.95
C VAL A 154 0.25 3.37 9.44
N PHE A 155 -0.71 4.09 8.87
CA PHE A 155 -0.97 4.12 7.44
C PHE A 155 -0.48 5.42 6.84
N LEU A 156 -0.02 5.34 5.60
CA LEU A 156 0.31 6.47 4.74
C LEU A 156 -0.61 6.46 3.53
N THR A 157 -1.07 7.65 3.15
CA THR A 157 -1.84 7.86 1.93
C THR A 157 -1.48 9.22 1.33
N CYS A 158 -1.74 9.42 0.04
CA CYS A 158 -1.76 10.77 -0.51
C CYS A 158 -2.96 11.55 0.03
N SER A 159 -2.94 12.87 -0.08
CA SER A 159 -4.10 13.69 0.26
C SER A 159 -5.26 13.31 -0.64
N VAL A 160 -6.31 12.76 -0.05
CA VAL A 160 -7.56 12.45 -0.76
C VAL A 160 -8.49 13.65 -0.62
N PRO A 161 -9.06 14.18 -1.71
CA PRO A 161 -10.07 15.22 -1.65
C PRO A 161 -11.24 14.80 -0.75
N ASP A 162 -11.78 15.76 0.00
CA ASP A 162 -12.80 15.50 1.04
C ASP A 162 -14.09 14.86 0.51
N ASP A 163 -14.37 15.03 -0.77
CA ASP A 163 -15.60 14.64 -1.46
C ASP A 163 -15.62 13.18 -1.92
N HIS A 164 -14.48 12.49 -1.91
CA HIS A 164 -14.36 11.16 -2.51
C HIS A 164 -14.32 10.00 -1.53
N ILE A 165 -14.01 10.23 -0.25
CA ILE A 165 -13.92 9.16 0.74
C ILE A 165 -14.50 9.64 2.08
N ASP A 166 -15.43 8.86 2.62
CA ASP A 166 -15.88 9.03 4.00
C ASP A 166 -14.68 8.82 4.95
N LYS A 167 -14.11 9.93 5.42
CA LYS A 167 -12.95 9.97 6.33
C LYS A 167 -13.10 9.07 7.55
N ARG A 168 -14.35 8.74 7.95
CA ARG A 168 -14.66 7.92 9.12
C ARG A 168 -14.57 6.42 8.81
N ARG A 169 -14.90 6.02 7.57
CA ARG A 169 -14.88 4.60 7.15
C ARG A 169 -13.54 4.15 6.59
N PHE A 170 -12.74 5.08 6.09
CA PHE A 170 -11.48 4.79 5.42
C PHE A 170 -10.49 3.97 6.28
N PRO A 171 -10.20 4.33 7.55
CA PRO A 171 -9.30 3.54 8.39
C PRO A 171 -9.87 2.17 8.79
N LEU A 172 -11.18 2.08 9.02
CA LEU A 172 -11.86 0.83 9.38
C LEU A 172 -11.91 -0.16 8.22
N PHE A 173 -12.16 0.33 7.01
CA PHE A 173 -12.11 -0.49 5.80
C PHE A 173 -10.70 -1.06 5.57
N LEU A 174 -9.68 -0.22 5.71
CA LEU A 174 -8.28 -0.62 5.55
C LEU A 174 -7.82 -1.62 6.59
N ALA A 175 -8.18 -1.42 7.85
CA ALA A 175 -7.84 -2.36 8.91
C ALA A 175 -8.42 -3.75 8.65
N ARG A 176 -9.61 -3.84 8.06
CA ARG A 176 -10.25 -5.12 7.74
C ARG A 176 -9.65 -5.83 6.54
N GLU A 177 -9.26 -5.11 5.48
CA GLU A 177 -8.79 -5.71 4.23
C GLU A 177 -7.28 -5.92 4.17
N VAL A 178 -6.50 -5.09 4.88
CA VAL A 178 -5.02 -5.19 4.89
C VAL A 178 -4.50 -6.08 6.03
N LEU A 179 -5.35 -6.44 7.00
CA LEU A 179 -4.95 -7.21 8.20
C LEU A 179 -5.33 -8.70 8.14
N LYS A 180 -6.01 -9.15 7.11
CA LYS A 180 -6.23 -10.57 6.85
C LYS A 180 -5.07 -11.16 6.09
#